data_2818054f6c8b4050e019a11b58d81e23
#
_entry.id   2818054f6c8b4050e019a11b58d81e23
#
_cell.length_a   1.000
_cell.length_b   1.000
_cell.length_c   1.000
_cell.angle_alpha   90.00
_cell.angle_beta   90.00
_cell.angle_gamma   90.00
#
_symmetry.space_group_name_H-M   'P 1'
#
loop_
_entity.id
_entity.type
_entity.pdbx_description
1 polymer ?
#
loop_
_entity_poly.entity_id
_entity_poly.type
_entity_poly.pdbx_seq_one_letter_code
_entity_poly.pdbx_strand_id
1 'polypeptide(L)'
;MFIHRISGFSSASSDEIRIFASNSYFIMKVLITGTSQGIGKAIAELFLENGHVVVGIDRNDASLVHEHYSHIVCDVRGELPEVADVEVLINNAGTQNEDDIDINLKALIRVTEKYGVQPGIKSILNIGSASGHTGSEFPEYCASKGGVIAYTKNVALRVAQYGAVCNSLDPGGVLTPLNDCVVDDPALWAEIMEQTPLKRWATPREIASWAYFLTVENRFCTGQSIVVDGGESINSHFVWPTNI
;
A
#
# COMPACT_ATOMS: atom_id res chain seq x y z
N MET A 1 -19.58 30.60 40.95
CA MET A 1 -19.36 31.75 40.06
C MET A 1 -17.90 32.15 40.17
N PHE A 2 -17.00 31.52 39.40
CA PHE A 2 -15.60 31.94 39.26
C PHE A 2 -15.19 31.65 37.83
N ILE A 3 -15.20 32.69 37.02
CA ILE A 3 -14.66 32.71 35.66
C ILE A 3 -13.18 33.06 35.79
N HIS A 4 -12.28 32.08 35.55
CA HIS A 4 -10.86 32.39 35.33
C HIS A 4 -10.63 32.66 33.85
N ARG A 5 -10.36 33.91 33.54
CA ARG A 5 -9.86 34.43 32.29
C ARG A 5 -8.43 33.89 32.08
N ILE A 6 -8.23 33.05 31.10
CA ILE A 6 -6.89 32.74 30.60
C ILE A 6 -6.55 33.80 29.52
N SER A 7 -5.81 34.83 29.93
CA SER A 7 -5.14 35.78 29.07
C SER A 7 -3.70 35.31 28.91
N GLY A 8 -3.27 34.96 27.75
CA GLY A 8 -1.87 34.61 27.48
C GLY A 8 -1.66 33.81 26.20
N PHE A 9 -2.21 34.26 25.05
CA PHE A 9 -1.62 33.85 23.76
C PHE A 9 -0.60 34.93 23.40
N SER A 10 0.66 34.68 23.77
CA SER A 10 1.81 35.34 23.19
C SER A 10 1.89 34.96 21.71
N SER A 11 2.02 35.95 20.84
CA SER A 11 2.28 35.79 19.42
C SER A 11 3.53 34.92 19.21
N ALA A 12 3.37 33.70 18.78
CA ALA A 12 4.48 32.89 18.30
C ALA A 12 5.15 33.63 17.13
N SER A 13 6.46 33.85 17.23
CA SER A 13 7.24 34.51 16.19
C SER A 13 7.23 33.66 14.92
N SER A 14 7.32 34.32 13.77
CA SER A 14 7.37 33.70 12.44
C SER A 14 8.48 32.65 12.28
N ASP A 15 9.39 32.55 13.23
CA ASP A 15 10.49 31.59 13.25
C ASP A 15 10.08 30.22 13.83
N GLU A 16 9.05 30.16 14.70
CA GLU A 16 8.55 28.89 15.24
C GLU A 16 7.73 28.08 14.24
N ILE A 17 7.16 28.74 13.21
CA ILE A 17 6.41 28.06 12.13
C ILE A 17 7.37 27.39 11.13
N ARG A 18 8.65 27.75 11.12
CA ARG A 18 9.66 27.16 10.22
C ARG A 18 10.22 25.81 10.68
N ILE A 19 9.95 25.36 11.90
CA ILE A 19 10.48 24.09 12.44
C ILE A 19 9.84 22.85 11.80
N PHE A 20 8.69 22.99 11.13
CA PHE A 20 8.05 21.89 10.40
C PHE A 20 8.43 21.78 8.92
N ALA A 21 9.29 22.64 8.40
CA ALA A 21 9.60 22.70 6.95
C ALA A 21 11.01 22.23 6.57
N SER A 22 11.78 21.64 7.48
CA SER A 22 13.06 20.99 7.13
C SER A 22 13.03 19.49 7.44
N ASN A 23 12.08 18.78 6.87
CA ASN A 23 12.24 17.35 6.70
C ASN A 23 13.27 17.15 5.57
N SER A 24 14.55 17.09 5.92
CA SER A 24 15.51 16.39 5.07
C SER A 24 15.11 14.92 5.09
N TYR A 25 14.17 14.54 4.22
CA TYR A 25 13.85 13.13 4.01
C TYR A 25 15.15 12.45 3.58
N PHE A 26 15.63 11.51 4.39
CA PHE A 26 16.74 10.66 3.97
C PHE A 26 16.32 9.95 2.69
N ILE A 27 17.13 10.10 1.65
CA ILE A 27 16.93 9.35 0.41
C ILE A 27 17.03 7.87 0.78
N MET A 28 15.97 7.11 0.50
CA MET A 28 15.90 5.68 0.76
C MET A 28 15.95 4.90 -0.55
N LYS A 29 16.51 3.70 -0.49
CA LYS A 29 16.44 2.73 -1.58
C LYS A 29 15.20 1.85 -1.40
N VAL A 30 14.29 1.97 -2.35
CA VAL A 30 12.97 1.34 -2.34
C VAL A 30 12.90 0.26 -3.40
N LEU A 31 12.57 -0.95 -3.02
CA LEU A 31 12.29 -2.05 -3.93
C LEU A 31 10.78 -2.24 -4.05
N ILE A 32 10.26 -2.19 -5.27
CA ILE A 32 8.84 -2.32 -5.56
C ILE A 32 8.63 -3.41 -6.59
N THR A 33 7.72 -4.35 -6.33
CA THR A 33 7.33 -5.36 -7.33
C THR A 33 6.05 -4.95 -8.04
N GLY A 34 5.95 -5.21 -9.37
CA GLY A 34 4.78 -4.89 -10.18
C GLY A 34 4.70 -3.40 -10.57
N THR A 35 5.82 -2.83 -11.09
CA THR A 35 5.95 -1.38 -11.35
C THR A 35 5.59 -0.92 -12.74
N SER A 36 5.25 -1.83 -13.66
CA SER A 36 5.00 -1.45 -15.06
C SER A 36 3.63 -0.81 -15.28
N GLN A 37 2.68 -0.99 -14.37
CA GLN A 37 1.33 -0.42 -14.47
C GLN A 37 0.63 -0.29 -13.10
N GLY A 38 -0.55 0.30 -13.10
CA GLY A 38 -1.49 0.34 -11.97
C GLY A 38 -0.91 0.94 -10.68
N ILE A 39 -1.20 0.30 -9.55
CA ILE A 39 -0.82 0.76 -8.22
C ILE A 39 0.70 0.83 -8.06
N GLY A 40 1.43 -0.21 -8.47
CA GLY A 40 2.88 -0.26 -8.33
C GLY A 40 3.61 0.82 -9.12
N LYS A 41 3.14 1.15 -10.32
CA LYS A 41 3.64 2.28 -11.09
C LYS A 41 3.41 3.60 -10.37
N ALA A 42 2.19 3.87 -9.89
CA ALA A 42 1.86 5.09 -9.18
C ALA A 42 2.65 5.24 -7.87
N ILE A 43 2.93 4.13 -7.17
CA ILE A 43 3.81 4.13 -6.00
C ILE A 43 5.23 4.52 -6.42
N ALA A 44 5.79 3.88 -7.46
CA ALA A 44 7.13 4.20 -7.94
C ALA A 44 7.27 5.67 -8.34
N GLU A 45 6.29 6.22 -9.07
CA GLU A 45 6.23 7.64 -9.44
C GLU A 45 6.26 8.55 -8.21
N LEU A 46 5.44 8.26 -7.18
CA LEU A 46 5.38 9.07 -5.97
C LEU A 46 6.69 9.06 -5.19
N PHE A 47 7.36 7.91 -5.10
CA PHE A 47 8.66 7.83 -4.42
C PHE A 47 9.76 8.58 -5.19
N LEU A 48 9.77 8.50 -6.51
CA LEU A 48 10.71 9.25 -7.37
C LEU A 48 10.49 10.75 -7.27
N GLU A 49 9.25 11.22 -7.27
CA GLU A 49 8.89 12.64 -7.06
C GLU A 49 9.38 13.18 -5.71
N ASN A 50 9.51 12.32 -4.71
CA ASN A 50 10.04 12.68 -3.38
C ASN A 50 11.55 12.42 -3.24
N GLY A 51 12.25 12.15 -4.35
CA GLY A 51 13.71 12.06 -4.40
C GLY A 51 14.30 10.74 -3.92
N HIS A 52 13.50 9.70 -3.74
CA HIS A 52 13.99 8.36 -3.38
C HIS A 52 14.57 7.63 -4.60
N VAL A 53 15.40 6.63 -4.36
CA VAL A 53 15.91 5.71 -5.38
C VAL A 53 14.99 4.50 -5.44
N VAL A 54 14.42 4.21 -6.62
CA VAL A 54 13.48 3.11 -6.81
C VAL A 54 14.06 2.04 -7.71
N VAL A 55 14.01 0.79 -7.26
CA VAL A 55 14.24 -0.40 -8.06
C VAL A 55 12.91 -1.09 -8.28
N GLY A 56 12.44 -1.13 -9.51
CA GLY A 56 11.23 -1.84 -9.92
C GLY A 56 11.54 -3.24 -10.40
N ILE A 57 10.77 -4.22 -9.96
CA ILE A 57 10.77 -5.58 -10.50
C ILE A 57 9.40 -5.84 -11.13
N ASP A 58 9.36 -6.19 -12.40
CA ASP A 58 8.12 -6.56 -13.10
C ASP A 58 8.41 -7.60 -14.18
N ARG A 59 7.42 -8.42 -14.54
CA ARG A 59 7.52 -9.35 -15.66
C ARG A 59 7.48 -8.65 -17.03
N ASN A 60 6.95 -7.44 -17.06
CA ASN A 60 6.85 -6.60 -18.26
C ASN A 60 7.99 -5.58 -18.29
N ASP A 61 8.20 -4.97 -19.46
CA ASP A 61 9.17 -3.90 -19.66
C ASP A 61 8.83 -2.64 -18.83
N ALA A 62 9.86 -1.80 -18.64
CA ALA A 62 9.72 -0.53 -17.95
C ALA A 62 8.73 0.39 -18.65
N SER A 63 7.81 0.98 -17.89
CA SER A 63 6.93 2.06 -18.33
C SER A 63 7.31 3.43 -17.74
N LEU A 64 8.35 3.48 -16.92
CA LEU A 64 8.88 4.67 -16.27
C LEU A 64 10.30 4.95 -16.75
N VAL A 65 10.61 6.25 -16.94
CA VAL A 65 11.96 6.74 -17.23
C VAL A 65 12.28 7.85 -16.23
N HIS A 66 13.26 7.61 -15.37
CA HIS A 66 13.71 8.59 -14.38
C HIS A 66 15.17 8.29 -13.96
N GLU A 67 15.97 9.30 -13.65
CA GLU A 67 17.38 9.12 -13.29
C GLU A 67 17.62 8.26 -12.04
N HIS A 68 16.66 8.27 -11.09
CA HIS A 68 16.70 7.48 -9.87
C HIS A 68 15.84 6.21 -9.95
N TYR A 69 15.41 5.81 -11.15
CA TYR A 69 14.66 4.57 -11.37
C TYR A 69 15.51 3.54 -12.10
N SER A 70 15.55 2.35 -11.56
CA SER A 70 16.10 1.15 -12.23
C SER A 70 15.02 0.10 -12.36
N HIS A 71 14.92 -0.52 -13.52
CA HIS A 71 13.93 -1.57 -13.79
C HIS A 71 14.62 -2.90 -14.06
N ILE A 72 14.09 -3.97 -13.46
CA ILE A 72 14.55 -5.34 -13.68
C ILE A 72 13.35 -6.16 -14.17
N VAL A 73 13.46 -6.66 -15.40
CA VAL A 73 12.46 -7.57 -15.95
C VAL A 73 12.62 -8.94 -15.31
N CYS A 74 11.67 -9.34 -14.48
CA CYS A 74 11.70 -10.60 -13.75
C CYS A 74 10.30 -11.00 -13.29
N ASP A 75 9.94 -12.28 -13.52
CA ASP A 75 8.77 -12.88 -12.88
C ASP A 75 9.12 -13.23 -11.43
N VAL A 76 8.36 -12.71 -10.48
CA VAL A 76 8.59 -12.96 -9.03
C VAL A 76 8.49 -14.43 -8.63
N ARG A 77 7.94 -15.29 -9.48
CA ARG A 77 7.93 -16.76 -9.31
C ARG A 77 9.27 -17.39 -9.70
N GLY A 78 10.06 -16.73 -10.54
CA GLY A 78 11.34 -17.19 -11.04
C GLY A 78 12.49 -16.99 -10.06
N GLU A 79 13.71 -16.99 -10.59
CA GLU A 79 14.91 -16.62 -9.85
C GLU A 79 14.92 -15.11 -9.59
N LEU A 80 14.98 -14.72 -8.33
CA LEU A 80 14.96 -13.31 -7.95
C LEU A 80 16.36 -12.69 -8.11
N PRO A 81 16.47 -11.48 -8.73
CA PRO A 81 17.75 -10.80 -8.95
C PRO A 81 18.43 -10.39 -7.64
N GLU A 82 19.71 -10.06 -7.70
CA GLU A 82 20.42 -9.48 -6.56
C GLU A 82 20.17 -7.96 -6.49
N VAL A 83 19.60 -7.51 -5.37
CA VAL A 83 19.39 -6.09 -5.06
C VAL A 83 19.85 -5.86 -3.62
N ALA A 84 20.98 -5.16 -3.47
CA ALA A 84 21.53 -4.85 -2.16
C ALA A 84 20.93 -3.56 -1.56
N ASP A 85 21.09 -3.40 -0.25
CA ASP A 85 20.79 -2.16 0.49
C ASP A 85 19.33 -1.69 0.36
N VAL A 86 18.39 -2.62 0.34
CA VAL A 86 16.96 -2.31 0.34
C VAL A 86 16.54 -1.81 1.72
N GLU A 87 16.04 -0.58 1.78
CA GLU A 87 15.56 0.05 3.02
C GLU A 87 14.03 0.00 3.13
N VAL A 88 13.33 0.04 2.01
CA VAL A 88 11.87 -0.10 1.92
C VAL A 88 11.53 -1.17 0.89
N LEU A 89 10.71 -2.13 1.29
CA LEU A 89 10.18 -3.16 0.39
C LEU A 89 8.67 -2.98 0.23
N ILE A 90 8.21 -2.90 -1.03
CA ILE A 90 6.79 -2.86 -1.36
C ILE A 90 6.44 -4.04 -2.26
N ASN A 91 5.75 -4.99 -1.68
CA ASN A 91 5.22 -6.16 -2.38
C ASN A 91 3.86 -5.80 -3.01
N ASN A 92 3.88 -5.48 -4.30
CA ASN A 92 2.68 -5.08 -5.03
C ASN A 92 2.35 -6.03 -6.20
N ALA A 93 3.32 -6.73 -6.78
CA ALA A 93 3.06 -7.69 -7.85
C ALA A 93 1.94 -8.66 -7.45
N GLY A 94 0.94 -8.79 -8.31
CA GLY A 94 -0.23 -9.62 -8.05
C GLY A 94 -1.10 -9.77 -9.28
N THR A 95 -2.00 -10.74 -9.19
CA THR A 95 -3.01 -11.07 -10.20
C THR A 95 -4.36 -11.24 -9.53
N GLN A 96 -5.39 -11.43 -10.35
CA GLN A 96 -6.74 -11.78 -9.93
C GLN A 96 -7.26 -12.83 -10.90
N ASN A 97 -7.66 -13.98 -10.33
CA ASN A 97 -8.16 -15.14 -11.06
C ASN A 97 -7.12 -15.80 -12.02
N GLU A 98 -5.83 -15.74 -11.65
CA GLU A 98 -4.71 -16.36 -12.36
C GLU A 98 -3.62 -16.78 -11.37
N ASP A 99 -3.42 -18.06 -11.10
CA ASP A 99 -2.34 -18.54 -10.20
C ASP A 99 -2.18 -17.72 -8.89
N ASP A 100 -3.27 -17.24 -8.33
CA ASP A 100 -3.30 -16.23 -7.27
C ASP A 100 -2.50 -16.65 -6.02
N ILE A 101 -2.57 -17.91 -5.65
CA ILE A 101 -1.80 -18.42 -4.50
C ILE A 101 -0.30 -18.35 -4.77
N ASP A 102 0.14 -18.69 -5.98
CA ASP A 102 1.55 -18.73 -6.32
C ASP A 102 2.14 -17.32 -6.47
N ILE A 103 1.39 -16.40 -7.08
CA ILE A 103 1.85 -15.04 -7.32
C ILE A 103 1.63 -14.15 -6.11
N ASN A 104 0.38 -14.05 -5.62
CA ASN A 104 0.03 -13.09 -4.59
C ASN A 104 0.57 -13.46 -3.19
N LEU A 105 0.78 -14.76 -2.92
CA LEU A 105 1.20 -15.21 -1.60
C LEU A 105 2.60 -15.84 -1.61
N LYS A 106 2.82 -16.94 -2.36
CA LYS A 106 4.10 -17.65 -2.30
C LYS A 106 5.26 -16.79 -2.83
N ALA A 107 5.07 -16.09 -3.95
CA ALA A 107 6.11 -15.21 -4.48
C ALA A 107 6.35 -14.01 -3.56
N LEU A 108 5.30 -13.41 -2.99
CA LEU A 108 5.42 -12.33 -1.99
C LEU A 108 6.26 -12.80 -0.79
N ILE A 109 6.01 -14.00 -0.26
CA ILE A 109 6.81 -14.58 0.84
C ILE A 109 8.27 -14.66 0.41
N ARG A 110 8.59 -15.22 -0.76
CA ARG A 110 9.96 -15.36 -1.26
C ARG A 110 10.67 -14.02 -1.43
N VAL A 111 9.98 -13.03 -1.98
CA VAL A 111 10.50 -11.66 -2.13
C VAL A 111 10.80 -11.05 -0.76
N THR A 112 9.87 -11.20 0.19
CA THR A 112 10.03 -10.67 1.55
C THR A 112 11.20 -11.34 2.29
N GLU A 113 11.34 -12.66 2.17
CA GLU A 113 12.45 -13.39 2.81
C GLU A 113 13.80 -12.97 2.22
N LYS A 114 13.87 -12.71 0.91
CA LYS A 114 15.12 -12.32 0.25
C LYS A 114 15.54 -10.89 0.56
N TYR A 115 14.59 -9.92 0.53
CA TYR A 115 14.95 -8.50 0.57
C TYR A 115 14.46 -7.78 1.82
N GLY A 116 13.46 -8.32 2.52
CA GLY A 116 12.77 -7.62 3.59
C GLY A 116 13.24 -8.02 4.99
N VAL A 117 13.55 -9.30 5.22
CA VAL A 117 13.92 -9.78 6.57
C VAL A 117 15.42 -9.71 6.75
N GLN A 118 15.97 -8.49 6.87
CA GLN A 118 17.42 -8.27 6.97
C GLN A 118 17.73 -6.96 7.73
N PRO A 119 18.93 -6.85 8.36
CA PRO A 119 19.38 -5.59 8.92
C PRO A 119 19.42 -4.48 7.86
N GLY A 120 19.01 -3.29 8.20
CA GLY A 120 18.95 -2.16 7.26
C GLY A 120 17.56 -1.91 6.68
N ILE A 121 16.65 -2.91 6.68
CA ILE A 121 15.26 -2.65 6.34
C ILE A 121 14.64 -1.65 7.34
N LYS A 122 13.83 -0.74 6.85
CA LYS A 122 13.10 0.26 7.66
C LYS A 122 11.60 0.04 7.62
N SER A 123 11.09 -0.38 6.46
CA SER A 123 9.66 -0.63 6.29
C SER A 123 9.38 -1.67 5.21
N ILE A 124 8.34 -2.46 5.45
CA ILE A 124 7.78 -3.41 4.48
C ILE A 124 6.30 -3.09 4.33
N LEU A 125 5.82 -3.00 3.10
CA LEU A 125 4.42 -2.87 2.78
C LEU A 125 3.99 -4.00 1.84
N ASN A 126 2.94 -4.70 2.23
CA ASN A 126 2.30 -5.71 1.39
C ASN A 126 0.99 -5.14 0.84
N ILE A 127 0.78 -5.24 -0.46
CA ILE A 127 -0.51 -4.87 -1.06
C ILE A 127 -1.44 -6.08 -0.96
N GLY A 128 -2.33 -5.98 0.03
CA GLY A 128 -3.41 -6.93 0.26
C GLY A 128 -4.62 -6.67 -0.64
N SER A 129 -5.81 -6.83 -0.07
CA SER A 129 -7.11 -6.48 -0.67
C SER A 129 -8.19 -6.46 0.41
N ALA A 130 -9.23 -5.67 0.23
CA ALA A 130 -10.48 -5.75 1.00
C ALA A 130 -11.07 -7.17 0.95
N SER A 131 -10.92 -7.88 -0.19
CA SER A 131 -11.37 -9.26 -0.37
C SER A 131 -10.71 -10.26 0.59
N GLY A 132 -9.48 -9.98 1.05
CA GLY A 132 -8.82 -10.78 2.08
C GLY A 132 -9.50 -10.71 3.46
N HIS A 133 -10.33 -9.70 3.69
CA HIS A 133 -11.14 -9.54 4.92
C HIS A 133 -12.56 -10.07 4.75
N THR A 134 -13.17 -9.83 3.59
CA THR A 134 -14.58 -10.17 3.34
C THR A 134 -14.78 -11.58 2.82
N GLY A 135 -13.79 -12.16 2.16
CA GLY A 135 -13.92 -13.44 1.45
C GLY A 135 -14.76 -13.35 0.19
N SER A 136 -15.03 -12.13 -0.30
CA SER A 136 -15.77 -11.89 -1.54
C SER A 136 -14.89 -12.11 -2.75
N GLU A 137 -15.49 -12.36 -3.92
CA GLU A 137 -14.85 -12.56 -5.22
C GLU A 137 -14.26 -13.97 -5.40
N PHE A 138 -13.13 -14.07 -6.10
CA PHE A 138 -12.52 -15.34 -6.52
C PHE A 138 -11.88 -16.10 -5.34
N PRO A 139 -12.17 -17.40 -5.17
CA PRO A 139 -11.75 -18.15 -3.98
C PRO A 139 -10.25 -18.15 -3.70
N GLU A 140 -9.42 -18.38 -4.73
CA GLU A 140 -7.97 -18.41 -4.57
C GLU A 140 -7.40 -17.01 -4.32
N TYR A 141 -7.97 -15.98 -4.98
CA TYR A 141 -7.63 -14.59 -4.73
C TYR A 141 -7.86 -14.21 -3.27
N CYS A 142 -9.08 -14.44 -2.76
CA CYS A 142 -9.41 -14.15 -1.36
C CYS A 142 -8.51 -14.90 -0.40
N ALA A 143 -8.27 -16.19 -0.64
CA ALA A 143 -7.37 -17.00 0.18
C ALA A 143 -5.94 -16.46 0.16
N SER A 144 -5.44 -16.07 -1.04
CA SER A 144 -4.10 -15.48 -1.18
C SER A 144 -3.96 -14.17 -0.39
N LYS A 145 -4.95 -13.28 -0.50
CA LYS A 145 -4.95 -11.97 0.17
C LYS A 145 -5.17 -12.08 1.68
N GLY A 146 -6.00 -13.02 2.13
CA GLY A 146 -6.08 -13.39 3.55
C GLY A 146 -4.76 -13.93 4.10
N GLY A 147 -4.06 -14.74 3.31
CA GLY A 147 -2.71 -15.21 3.62
C GLY A 147 -1.68 -14.07 3.74
N VAL A 148 -1.74 -13.07 2.85
CA VAL A 148 -0.90 -11.85 2.92
C VAL A 148 -1.12 -11.10 4.22
N ILE A 149 -2.38 -10.90 4.65
CA ILE A 149 -2.73 -10.24 5.91
C ILE A 149 -2.13 -10.99 7.12
N ALA A 150 -2.25 -12.31 7.14
CA ALA A 150 -1.68 -13.13 8.22
C ALA A 150 -0.14 -13.10 8.20
N TYR A 151 0.47 -13.23 7.02
CA TYR A 151 1.92 -13.18 6.84
C TYR A 151 2.51 -11.82 7.24
N THR A 152 1.83 -10.71 6.96
CA THR A 152 2.23 -9.36 7.37
C THR A 152 2.48 -9.27 8.87
N LYS A 153 1.60 -9.87 9.68
CA LYS A 153 1.74 -9.89 11.16
C LYS A 153 2.97 -10.69 11.60
N ASN A 154 3.24 -11.82 10.94
CA ASN A 154 4.44 -12.62 11.21
C ASN A 154 5.71 -11.83 10.89
N VAL A 155 5.77 -11.19 9.72
CA VAL A 155 6.93 -10.38 9.31
C VAL A 155 7.14 -9.20 10.25
N ALA A 156 6.06 -8.51 10.68
CA ALA A 156 6.13 -7.38 11.61
C ALA A 156 6.86 -7.75 12.91
N LEU A 157 6.55 -8.92 13.48
CA LEU A 157 7.23 -9.42 14.68
C LEU A 157 8.71 -9.70 14.43
N ARG A 158 9.07 -10.20 13.26
CA ARG A 158 10.44 -10.58 12.91
C ARG A 158 11.33 -9.38 12.60
N VAL A 159 10.79 -8.34 11.94
CA VAL A 159 11.57 -7.15 11.58
C VAL A 159 11.64 -6.12 12.70
N ALA A 160 10.82 -6.26 13.73
CA ALA A 160 10.84 -5.38 14.92
C ALA A 160 12.21 -5.32 15.59
N GLN A 161 13.00 -6.41 15.57
CA GLN A 161 14.37 -6.43 16.08
C GLN A 161 15.31 -5.45 15.36
N TYR A 162 14.96 -5.04 14.12
CA TYR A 162 15.71 -4.06 13.33
C TYR A 162 15.14 -2.64 13.48
N GLY A 163 14.11 -2.44 14.32
CA GLY A 163 13.37 -1.18 14.43
C GLY A 163 12.48 -0.87 13.22
N ALA A 164 12.19 -1.89 12.40
CA ALA A 164 11.40 -1.76 11.19
C ALA A 164 9.91 -2.04 11.44
N VAL A 165 9.06 -1.51 10.55
CA VAL A 165 7.63 -1.75 10.54
C VAL A 165 7.22 -2.60 9.32
N CYS A 166 6.15 -3.39 9.46
CA CYS A 166 5.55 -4.12 8.35
C CYS A 166 4.03 -4.04 8.44
N ASN A 167 3.37 -3.57 7.39
CA ASN A 167 1.92 -3.44 7.33
C ASN A 167 1.37 -3.96 6.01
N SER A 168 0.06 -4.21 5.97
CA SER A 168 -0.70 -4.47 4.75
C SER A 168 -1.55 -3.24 4.42
N LEU A 169 -1.56 -2.86 3.15
CA LEU A 169 -2.49 -1.89 2.59
C LEU A 169 -3.46 -2.67 1.71
N ASP A 170 -4.74 -2.61 2.04
CA ASP A 170 -5.76 -3.49 1.50
C ASP A 170 -6.82 -2.68 0.73
N PRO A 171 -6.56 -2.38 -0.57
CA PRO A 171 -7.48 -1.62 -1.39
C PRO A 171 -8.78 -2.40 -1.68
N GLY A 172 -9.88 -1.68 -1.86
CA GLY A 172 -11.04 -2.12 -2.61
C GLY A 172 -10.86 -1.87 -4.11
N GLY A 173 -11.90 -1.39 -4.80
CA GLY A 173 -11.83 -1.05 -6.21
C GLY A 173 -10.86 0.11 -6.49
N VAL A 174 -9.98 -0.09 -7.48
CA VAL A 174 -8.99 0.91 -7.94
C VAL A 174 -9.03 0.98 -9.46
N LEU A 175 -8.99 2.19 -10.00
CA LEU A 175 -8.98 2.45 -11.44
C LEU A 175 -7.63 2.05 -12.06
N THR A 176 -7.50 0.79 -12.41
CA THR A 176 -6.29 0.19 -12.99
C THR A 176 -6.64 -0.68 -14.19
N PRO A 177 -5.70 -0.97 -15.11
CA PRO A 177 -5.96 -1.86 -16.24
C PRO A 177 -6.49 -3.25 -15.85
N LEU A 178 -6.18 -3.74 -14.66
CA LEU A 178 -6.72 -5.01 -14.15
C LEU A 178 -8.25 -4.98 -14.04
N ASN A 179 -8.84 -3.81 -13.86
CA ASN A 179 -10.24 -3.59 -13.59
C ASN A 179 -11.00 -2.93 -14.78
N ASP A 180 -10.37 -2.81 -15.96
CA ASP A 180 -11.00 -2.19 -17.14
C ASP A 180 -12.29 -2.90 -17.52
N CYS A 181 -12.36 -4.24 -17.39
CA CYS A 181 -13.56 -5.02 -17.69
C CYS A 181 -14.79 -4.64 -16.83
N VAL A 182 -14.56 -4.06 -15.65
CA VAL A 182 -15.63 -3.55 -14.77
C VAL A 182 -15.99 -2.12 -15.17
N VAL A 183 -14.97 -1.29 -15.36
CA VAL A 183 -15.15 0.15 -15.68
C VAL A 183 -15.83 0.33 -17.06
N ASP A 184 -15.53 -0.55 -18.01
CA ASP A 184 -16.08 -0.53 -19.37
C ASP A 184 -17.51 -1.11 -19.48
N ASP A 185 -18.05 -1.68 -18.38
CA ASP A 185 -19.44 -2.13 -18.31
C ASP A 185 -20.29 -1.16 -17.45
N PRO A 186 -21.09 -0.26 -18.10
CA PRO A 186 -21.88 0.74 -17.35
C PRO A 186 -22.91 0.15 -16.39
N ALA A 187 -23.45 -1.04 -16.68
CA ALA A 187 -24.45 -1.66 -15.82
C ALA A 187 -23.78 -2.24 -14.56
N LEU A 188 -22.70 -2.98 -14.75
CA LEU A 188 -21.90 -3.51 -13.64
C LEU A 188 -21.30 -2.39 -12.80
N TRP A 189 -20.78 -1.34 -13.45
CA TRP A 189 -20.27 -0.17 -12.76
C TRP A 189 -21.32 0.50 -11.87
N ALA A 190 -22.54 0.69 -12.39
CA ALA A 190 -23.62 1.29 -11.62
C ALA A 190 -23.98 0.43 -10.38
N GLU A 191 -24.03 -0.90 -10.53
CA GLU A 191 -24.32 -1.82 -9.44
C GLU A 191 -23.24 -1.76 -8.35
N ILE A 192 -21.95 -1.73 -8.73
CA ILE A 192 -20.83 -1.60 -7.80
C ILE A 192 -20.89 -0.23 -7.09
N MET A 193 -21.22 0.84 -7.80
CA MET A 193 -21.34 2.16 -7.21
C MET A 193 -22.49 2.26 -6.20
N GLU A 194 -23.54 1.46 -6.33
CA GLU A 194 -24.57 1.38 -5.29
C GLU A 194 -24.02 0.77 -4.00
N GLN A 195 -23.08 -0.14 -4.09
CA GLN A 195 -22.47 -0.79 -2.94
C GLN A 195 -21.31 0.02 -2.33
N THR A 196 -20.70 0.92 -3.10
CA THR A 196 -19.59 1.75 -2.65
C THR A 196 -20.08 3.07 -2.05
N PRO A 197 -19.97 3.32 -0.73
CA PRO A 197 -20.48 4.55 -0.10
C PRO A 197 -19.95 5.84 -0.70
N LEU A 198 -18.65 5.90 -1.06
CA LEU A 198 -18.06 7.07 -1.70
C LEU A 198 -18.42 7.22 -3.19
N LYS A 199 -19.18 6.28 -3.77
CA LYS A 199 -19.69 6.32 -5.16
C LYS A 199 -18.59 6.49 -6.21
N ARG A 200 -17.41 6.02 -5.92
CA ARG A 200 -16.27 5.96 -6.83
C ARG A 200 -15.23 4.98 -6.34
N TRP A 201 -14.43 4.47 -7.24
CA TRP A 201 -13.20 3.76 -6.91
C TRP A 201 -12.04 4.73 -6.67
N ALA A 202 -11.00 4.23 -6.01
CA ALA A 202 -9.77 4.98 -5.78
C ALA A 202 -8.97 5.10 -7.08
N THR A 203 -8.24 6.20 -7.20
CA THR A 203 -7.17 6.31 -8.19
C THR A 203 -5.91 5.58 -7.69
N PRO A 204 -5.02 5.09 -8.59
CA PRO A 204 -3.74 4.51 -8.18
C PRO A 204 -2.90 5.48 -7.31
N ARG A 205 -3.01 6.79 -7.57
CA ARG A 205 -2.31 7.82 -6.80
C ARG A 205 -2.78 7.93 -5.35
N GLU A 206 -4.07 7.76 -5.09
CA GLU A 206 -4.61 7.74 -3.72
C GLU A 206 -4.05 6.56 -2.93
N ILE A 207 -3.95 5.38 -3.56
CA ILE A 207 -3.33 4.21 -2.94
C ILE A 207 -1.82 4.42 -2.74
N ALA A 208 -1.13 5.04 -3.70
CA ALA A 208 0.28 5.39 -3.57
C ALA A 208 0.54 6.34 -2.40
N SER A 209 -0.36 7.29 -2.12
CA SER A 209 -0.24 8.20 -0.97
C SER A 209 -0.31 7.45 0.36
N TRP A 210 -1.18 6.45 0.49
CA TRP A 210 -1.22 5.57 1.65
C TRP A 210 0.05 4.73 1.77
N ALA A 211 0.54 4.19 0.65
CA ALA A 211 1.79 3.43 0.63
C ALA A 211 2.97 4.27 1.11
N TYR A 212 3.07 5.52 0.66
CA TYR A 212 4.10 6.46 1.07
C TYR A 212 4.01 6.76 2.58
N PHE A 213 2.83 7.12 3.07
CA PHE A 213 2.61 7.36 4.49
C PHE A 213 3.02 6.16 5.34
N LEU A 214 2.58 4.95 4.99
CA LEU A 214 2.83 3.74 5.77
C LEU A 214 4.31 3.32 5.78
N THR A 215 5.10 3.72 4.80
CA THR A 215 6.50 3.29 4.67
C THR A 215 7.52 4.38 4.99
N VAL A 216 7.18 5.65 4.74
CA VAL A 216 8.11 6.78 4.93
C VAL A 216 7.82 7.54 6.22
N GLU A 217 6.57 7.86 6.50
CA GLU A 217 6.19 8.71 7.64
C GLU A 217 5.88 7.89 8.90
N ASN A 218 5.21 6.75 8.75
CA ASN A 218 4.88 5.86 9.85
C ASN A 218 6.12 5.19 10.44
N ARG A 219 6.22 5.23 11.78
CA ARG A 219 7.34 4.63 12.53
C ARG A 219 6.88 3.75 13.71
N PHE A 220 5.58 3.65 13.95
CA PHE A 220 5.06 2.98 15.14
C PHE A 220 3.91 2.00 14.84
N CYS A 221 3.11 2.25 13.82
CA CYS A 221 2.08 1.30 13.38
C CYS A 221 2.75 0.13 12.66
N THR A 222 2.60 -1.08 13.19
CA THR A 222 3.16 -2.31 12.60
C THR A 222 2.23 -3.50 12.81
N GLY A 223 2.25 -4.46 11.90
CA GLY A 223 1.40 -5.65 11.91
C GLY A 223 -0.07 -5.35 11.61
N GLN A 224 -0.39 -4.17 11.08
CA GLN A 224 -1.75 -3.76 10.80
C GLN A 224 -2.13 -3.98 9.33
N SER A 225 -3.43 -4.15 9.11
CA SER A 225 -4.07 -4.22 7.81
C SER A 225 -4.98 -3.01 7.67
N ILE A 226 -4.67 -2.15 6.70
CA ILE A 226 -5.37 -0.87 6.49
C ILE A 226 -6.22 -0.99 5.23
N VAL A 227 -7.55 -1.10 5.43
CA VAL A 227 -8.51 -1.16 4.33
C VAL A 227 -8.76 0.24 3.78
N VAL A 228 -8.65 0.38 2.45
CA VAL A 228 -8.89 1.63 1.70
C VAL A 228 -9.79 1.32 0.52
N ASP A 229 -11.09 1.31 0.75
CA ASP A 229 -12.10 0.74 -0.16
C ASP A 229 -13.33 1.65 -0.38
N GLY A 230 -13.28 2.90 0.04
CA GLY A 230 -14.43 3.81 -0.08
C GLY A 230 -15.63 3.43 0.79
N GLY A 231 -15.42 2.55 1.77
CA GLY A 231 -16.44 2.07 2.71
C GLY A 231 -17.19 0.83 2.23
N GLU A 232 -16.79 0.22 1.12
CA GLU A 232 -17.49 -0.92 0.51
C GLU A 232 -17.60 -2.12 1.46
N SER A 233 -16.49 -2.51 2.10
CA SER A 233 -16.46 -3.68 3.01
C SER A 233 -17.27 -3.52 4.30
N ILE A 234 -17.62 -2.29 4.68
CA ILE A 234 -18.42 -1.99 5.87
C ILE A 234 -19.84 -1.57 5.52
N ASN A 235 -20.22 -1.57 4.25
CA ASN A 235 -21.56 -1.21 3.79
C ASN A 235 -22.54 -2.33 4.11
N SER A 236 -23.10 -2.30 5.30
CA SER A 236 -24.16 -3.21 5.74
C SER A 236 -25.46 -2.44 5.96
N HIS A 237 -26.59 -3.03 5.57
CA HIS A 237 -27.92 -2.49 5.89
C HIS A 237 -28.18 -2.67 7.39
N PHE A 238 -27.79 -1.66 8.17
CA PHE A 238 -28.15 -1.60 9.57
C PHE A 238 -29.57 -1.09 9.72
N VAL A 239 -30.47 -1.99 10.14
CA VAL A 239 -31.87 -1.65 10.38
C VAL A 239 -32.04 -1.30 11.86
N TRP A 240 -32.43 -0.05 12.12
CA TRP A 240 -32.68 0.45 13.47
C TRP A 240 -34.12 1.02 13.55
N PRO A 241 -34.84 0.81 14.66
CA PRO A 241 -36.17 1.46 14.83
C PRO A 241 -36.04 2.97 14.75
N THR A 242 -36.80 3.59 13.86
CA THR A 242 -36.79 5.04 13.63
C THR A 242 -37.57 5.84 14.70
N ASN A 243 -38.23 5.15 15.62
CA ASN A 243 -39.05 5.75 16.68
C ASN A 243 -38.40 5.45 18.06
N ILE A 244 -37.37 6.17 18.40
CA ILE A 244 -36.84 6.27 19.77
C ILE A 244 -36.97 7.73 20.19
#